data_1780919eee6cdc575a7e263f237c3c5b
#
_entry.id   1780919eee6cdc575a7e263f237c3c5b
#
_cell.length_a   1.000
_cell.length_b   1.000
_cell.length_c   1.000
_cell.angle_alpha   90.00
_cell.angle_beta   90.00
_cell.angle_gamma   90.00
#
_symmetry.space_group_name_H-M   'P 1'
#
loop_
_entity.id
_entity.type
_entity.pdbx_description
1 polymer ?
#
loop_
_entity_poly.entity_id
_entity_poly.type
_entity_poly.pdbx_seq_one_letter_code
_entity_poly.pdbx_strand_id
1 'polypeptide(L)' 'MLNIDIIPCLNDNYSYLLQDEKTNTIAIIDPSDFYPCDKEIQKKYKKLDYILNTHHHFDH' A
#
# COMPACT_ATOMS: atom_id res chain seq x y z
N MET A 1 1.82 5.57 -16.80
CA MET A 1 2.82 5.97 -15.81
C MET A 1 2.55 5.30 -14.48
N LEU A 2 3.55 4.88 -13.78
CA LEU A 2 3.43 4.27 -12.46
C LEU A 2 3.69 5.33 -11.39
N ASN A 3 2.72 5.51 -10.50
CA ASN A 3 2.85 6.42 -9.36
C ASN A 3 3.15 5.61 -8.11
N ILE A 4 4.09 6.08 -7.31
CA ILE A 4 4.51 5.41 -6.08
C ILE A 4 4.43 6.41 -4.94
N ASP A 5 3.66 6.07 -3.91
CA ASP A 5 3.59 6.83 -2.67
C ASP A 5 4.16 6.01 -1.53
N ILE A 6 4.99 6.64 -0.71
CA ILE A 6 5.60 6.00 0.44
C ILE A 6 4.78 6.36 1.67
N ILE A 7 4.30 5.36 2.39
CA ILE A 7 3.48 5.55 3.58
C ILE A 7 4.30 5.16 4.80
N PRO A 8 4.68 6.13 5.65
CA PRO A 8 5.37 5.80 6.89
C PRO A 8 4.45 5.04 7.84
N CYS A 9 4.97 3.98 8.41
CA CYS A 9 4.25 3.15 9.37
C CYS A 9 5.00 3.12 10.69
N LEU A 10 4.40 2.50 11.69
CA LEU A 10 5.02 2.39 13.00
C LEU A 10 6.31 1.56 12.94
N ASN A 11 7.21 1.79 13.90
CA ASN A 11 8.48 1.06 14.04
C ASN A 11 9.39 1.24 12.84
N ASP A 12 9.39 2.43 12.26
CA ASP A 12 10.27 2.78 11.14
C ASP A 12 10.07 1.90 9.91
N ASN A 13 8.87 1.40 9.71
CA ASN A 13 8.53 0.62 8.53
C ASN A 13 7.84 1.51 7.50
N TYR A 14 7.90 1.08 6.25
CA TYR A 14 7.26 1.79 5.16
C TYR A 14 6.42 0.83 4.33
N SER A 15 5.30 1.34 3.88
CA SER A 15 4.47 0.66 2.90
C SER A 15 4.47 1.49 1.62
N TYR A 16 4.26 0.82 0.49
CA TYR A 16 4.32 1.49 -0.80
C TYR A 16 2.99 1.34 -1.51
N LEU A 17 2.39 2.47 -1.86
CA LEU A 17 1.12 2.50 -2.57
C LEU A 17 1.41 2.78 -4.03
N LEU A 18 1.01 1.88 -4.90
CA LEU A 18 1.29 1.96 -6.32
C LEU A 18 0.03 2.17 -7.13
N GLN A 19 0.12 3.00 -8.15
CA GLN A 19 -0.96 3.16 -9.11
C GLN A 19 -0.41 3.04 -10.52
N ASP A 20 -1.00 2.15 -11.32
CA ASP A 20 -0.79 2.13 -12.76
C ASP A 20 -1.88 2.99 -13.39
N GLU A 21 -1.48 4.13 -13.94
CA GLU A 21 -2.45 5.09 -14.49
C GLU A 21 -3.17 4.57 -15.72
N LYS A 22 -2.55 3.70 -16.48
CA LYS A 22 -3.20 3.17 -17.69
C LYS A 22 -4.42 2.33 -17.38
N THR A 23 -4.32 1.48 -16.38
CA THR A 23 -5.38 0.56 -16.01
C THR A 23 -6.12 1.00 -14.76
N ASN A 24 -5.63 2.04 -14.10
CA ASN A 24 -6.08 2.48 -12.79
C ASN A 24 -6.08 1.33 -11.77
N THR A 25 -5.02 0.53 -11.81
CA THR A 25 -4.82 -0.56 -10.87
C THR A 25 -4.09 -0.04 -9.64
N ILE A 26 -4.60 -0.34 -8.47
CA ILE A 26 -4.05 0.12 -7.20
C ILE A 26 -3.53 -1.09 -6.43
N ALA A 27 -2.28 -1.00 -5.98
CA ALA A 27 -1.66 -2.06 -5.19
C ALA A 27 -0.96 -1.46 -3.99
N ILE A 28 -0.87 -2.23 -2.91
CA ILE A 28 -0.09 -1.83 -1.74
C ILE A 28 0.93 -2.91 -1.44
N ILE A 29 2.16 -2.48 -1.13
CA ILE A 29 3.26 -3.38 -0.82
C ILE A 29 3.59 -3.28 0.66
N ASP A 30 3.65 -4.42 1.32
CA ASP A 30 4.03 -4.57 2.74
C ASP A 30 3.22 -3.68 3.66
N PRO A 31 1.88 -3.81 3.67
CA PRO A 31 1.08 -3.02 4.59
C PRO A 31 1.24 -3.54 6.02
N SER A 32 2.19 -2.96 6.74
CA SER A 32 2.47 -3.36 8.11
C SER A 32 1.52 -2.74 9.12
N ASP A 33 0.88 -1.65 8.74
CA ASP A 33 -0.05 -0.93 9.59
C ASP A 33 -1.31 -0.65 8.80
N PHE A 34 -2.43 -1.15 9.28
CA PHE A 34 -3.68 -0.98 8.56
C PHE A 34 -4.08 0.49 8.44
N TYR A 35 -4.00 1.21 9.55
CA TYR A 35 -4.58 2.55 9.63
C TYR A 35 -3.97 3.56 8.66
N PRO A 36 -2.65 3.78 8.64
CA PRO A 36 -2.10 4.74 7.70
C PRO A 36 -2.27 4.31 6.25
N CYS A 37 -2.22 3.01 5.97
CA CYS A 37 -2.40 2.52 4.61
C CYS A 37 -3.83 2.73 4.14
N ASP A 38 -4.81 2.36 4.95
CA ASP A 38 -6.21 2.53 4.60
C ASP A 38 -6.54 4.00 4.38
N LYS A 39 -6.02 4.86 5.24
CA LYS A 39 -6.27 6.30 5.15
C LYS A 39 -5.79 6.87 3.81
N GLU A 40 -4.58 6.49 3.39
CA GLU A 40 -4.05 6.96 2.11
C GLU A 40 -4.82 6.40 0.92
N ILE A 41 -5.20 5.13 0.98
CA ILE A 41 -5.97 4.50 -0.09
C ILE A 41 -7.34 5.21 -0.24
N GLN A 42 -8.04 5.43 0.86
CA GLN A 42 -9.34 6.08 0.82
C GLN A 42 -9.23 7.52 0.36
N LYS A 43 -8.17 8.20 0.76
CA LYS A 43 -7.96 9.59 0.40
C LYS A 43 -7.69 9.76 -1.09
N LYS A 44 -6.88 8.88 -1.67
CA LYS A 44 -6.40 9.05 -3.04
C LYS A 44 -7.17 8.27 -4.08
N TYR A 45 -7.50 7.01 -3.79
CA TYR A 45 -8.00 6.12 -4.83
C TYR A 45 -9.34 5.49 -4.52
N LYS A 46 -9.69 5.33 -3.25
CA LYS A 46 -10.95 4.73 -2.79
C LYS A 46 -11.16 3.29 -3.25
N LYS A 47 -10.08 2.62 -3.62
CA LYS A 47 -10.14 1.21 -4.00
C LYS A 47 -8.75 0.59 -3.82
N LEU A 48 -8.72 -0.73 -3.79
CA LEU A 48 -7.48 -1.48 -3.67
C LEU A 48 -7.66 -2.79 -4.44
N ASP A 49 -6.78 -3.02 -5.42
CA ASP A 49 -6.86 -4.22 -6.26
C ASP A 49 -5.96 -5.35 -5.76
N TYR A 50 -4.77 -5.03 -5.28
CA TYR A 50 -3.78 -6.03 -4.88
C TYR A 50 -3.08 -5.66 -3.60
N ILE A 51 -2.77 -6.69 -2.81
CA ILE A 51 -1.90 -6.57 -1.64
C ILE A 51 -0.71 -7.49 -1.88
N LEU A 52 0.49 -6.92 -1.86
CA LEU A 52 1.73 -7.66 -2.12
C LEU A 52 2.60 -7.66 -0.87
N ASN A 53 3.10 -8.82 -0.49
CA ASN A 53 3.98 -8.95 0.66
C ASN A 53 5.33 -9.47 0.20
N THR A 54 6.39 -8.75 0.57
CA THR A 54 7.75 -9.17 0.26
C THR A 54 8.33 -10.09 1.34
N HIS A 55 7.68 -10.15 2.50
CA HIS A 55 8.11 -10.96 3.63
C HIS A 55 6.97 -11.87 4.07
N HIS A 56 7.34 -13.09 4.46
CA HIS A 56 6.38 -14.01 5.06
C HIS A 56 6.56 -14.01 6.56
N HIS A 57 5.50 -13.72 7.28
CA HIS A 57 5.47 -13.81 8.74
C HIS A 57 4.42 -14.81 9.14
N PHE A 58 4.82 -15.75 9.95
CA PHE A 58 3.91 -16.82 10.39
C PHE A 58 3.11 -16.46 11.62
N ASP A 59 3.37 -15.31 12.19
CA ASP A 59 2.83 -14.92 13.47
C ASP A 59 1.78 -13.83 13.36
N HIS A 60 1.06 -13.82 12.27
CA HIS A 60 -0.06 -12.92 12.16
C HIS A 60 -1.38 -13.57 11.93
#